data_93b11567392c7f5576c5405106cfcf00
#
_entry.id   93b11567392c7f5576c5405106cfcf00
#
_cell.length_a   1.000
_cell.length_b   1.000
_cell.length_c   1.000
_cell.angle_alpha   90.00
_cell.angle_beta   90.00
_cell.angle_gamma   90.00
#
_symmetry.space_group_name_H-M   'P 1'
#
loop_
_entity.id
_entity.type
_entity.pdbx_description
1 polymer ?
#
loop_
_entity_poly.entity_id
_entity_poly.type
_entity_poly.pdbx_seq_one_letter_code
_entity_poly.pdbx_strand_id
1 'polypeptide(L)'
;MFGKRGPAKTIISIDKKAIAGDINSHSHSQGDISAPDKNKSEISENYFSIKTVILNALIDAIDIVKLDRLDAVTAREELRDVANEIFSVKNIVLSMAEQEQMLDDICNDILGFGPLEPLLARDDIADIMINGPSQAFIEVNGRIEPVSLRF
;
A
#
# COMPACT_ATOMS: atom_id res chain seq x y z
N MET A 1 -41.54 -2.22 -7.89
CA MET A 1 -40.48 -2.92 -7.12
C MET A 1 -39.14 -2.44 -7.64
N PHE A 2 -38.47 -1.57 -6.92
CA PHE A 2 -37.14 -1.10 -7.27
C PHE A 2 -36.09 -1.91 -6.49
N GLY A 3 -35.39 -2.82 -7.21
CA GLY A 3 -34.26 -3.57 -6.66
C GLY A 3 -33.09 -2.63 -6.35
N LYS A 4 -32.70 -2.53 -5.09
CA LYS A 4 -31.45 -1.89 -4.67
C LYS A 4 -30.29 -2.70 -5.22
N ARG A 5 -29.61 -2.17 -6.25
CA ARG A 5 -28.30 -2.68 -6.65
C ARG A 5 -27.29 -2.28 -5.58
N GLY A 6 -26.75 -3.24 -4.87
CA GLY A 6 -25.63 -3.04 -3.98
C GLY A 6 -24.37 -2.56 -4.77
N PRO A 7 -23.39 -1.97 -4.10
CA PRO A 7 -22.20 -1.47 -4.77
C PRO A 7 -21.49 -2.59 -5.55
N ALA A 8 -21.12 -2.27 -6.80
CA ALA A 8 -20.40 -3.19 -7.66
C ALA A 8 -19.05 -3.55 -7.02
N LYS A 9 -18.82 -4.85 -6.80
CA LYS A 9 -17.52 -5.37 -6.37
C LYS A 9 -16.57 -5.28 -7.55
N THR A 10 -15.50 -4.53 -7.41
CA THR A 10 -14.42 -4.52 -8.41
C THR A 10 -13.57 -5.77 -8.20
N ILE A 11 -13.58 -6.67 -9.16
CA ILE A 11 -12.79 -7.90 -9.17
C ILE A 11 -11.71 -7.75 -10.25
N ILE A 12 -10.45 -7.79 -9.84
CA ILE A 12 -9.31 -7.80 -10.75
C ILE A 12 -8.69 -9.19 -10.72
N SER A 13 -8.77 -9.93 -11.83
CA SER A 13 -8.37 -11.34 -11.92
C SER A 13 -7.01 -11.51 -12.62
N ILE A 14 -6.07 -12.15 -11.95
CA ILE A 14 -4.73 -12.46 -12.48
C ILE A 14 -4.40 -13.92 -12.20
N ASP A 15 -4.27 -14.74 -13.24
CA ASP A 15 -4.09 -16.20 -13.17
C ASP A 15 -2.62 -16.61 -13.18
N LYS A 16 -2.15 -17.38 -12.18
CA LYS A 16 -0.84 -18.03 -12.22
C LYS A 16 -0.76 -19.38 -11.54
N LYS A 17 -0.10 -20.29 -12.22
CA LYS A 17 0.06 -21.71 -11.94
C LYS A 17 1.26 -22.01 -11.05
N ALA A 18 1.06 -22.95 -10.15
CA ALA A 18 1.88 -23.47 -9.05
C ALA A 18 3.24 -24.11 -9.42
N ILE A 19 4.12 -24.19 -8.43
CA ILE A 19 5.01 -25.35 -8.23
C ILE A 19 5.13 -25.65 -6.72
N ALA A 20 4.94 -26.93 -6.39
CA ALA A 20 5.00 -27.50 -5.06
C ALA A 20 6.42 -27.96 -4.69
N GLY A 21 6.69 -28.06 -3.41
CA GLY A 21 7.87 -28.76 -2.86
C GLY A 21 7.73 -29.00 -1.39
N ASP A 22 7.46 -30.25 -1.02
CA ASP A 22 7.47 -30.83 0.32
C ASP A 22 8.77 -30.64 1.06
N ILE A 23 8.74 -30.60 2.37
CA ILE A 23 9.32 -31.57 3.31
C ILE A 23 9.00 -31.28 4.77
N ASN A 24 8.68 -32.36 5.41
CA ASN A 24 8.40 -32.76 6.78
C ASN A 24 9.52 -32.41 7.80
N SER A 25 9.16 -32.03 9.04
CA SER A 25 9.31 -32.82 10.27
C SER A 25 9.25 -31.98 11.54
N HIS A 26 8.36 -32.44 12.42
CA HIS A 26 8.35 -32.45 13.90
C HIS A 26 9.29 -31.50 14.67
N SER A 27 8.70 -30.64 15.52
CA SER A 27 8.79 -30.84 16.97
C SER A 27 7.94 -29.84 17.76
N HIS A 28 7.32 -30.39 18.77
CA HIS A 28 6.53 -29.82 19.82
C HIS A 28 7.32 -28.76 20.62
N SER A 29 6.78 -27.55 20.78
CA SER A 29 7.05 -26.76 21.99
C SER A 29 5.95 -25.72 22.21
N GLN A 30 5.50 -25.68 23.44
CA GLN A 30 4.41 -24.90 24.00
C GLN A 30 4.63 -23.38 23.92
N GLY A 31 3.55 -22.65 23.66
CA GLY A 31 3.11 -21.44 24.30
C GLY A 31 4.12 -20.31 24.50
N ASP A 32 3.97 -19.30 23.65
CA ASP A 32 4.14 -17.95 24.17
C ASP A 32 3.12 -17.06 23.42
N ILE A 33 2.13 -16.59 24.16
CA ILE A 33 1.17 -15.59 23.70
C ILE A 33 1.92 -14.26 23.76
N SER A 34 2.67 -13.97 22.71
CA SER A 34 3.30 -12.66 22.53
C SER A 34 2.21 -11.60 22.45
N ALA A 35 2.16 -10.75 23.47
CA ALA A 35 1.39 -9.53 23.47
C ALA A 35 1.65 -8.73 22.16
N PRO A 36 0.65 -8.03 21.60
CA PRO A 36 0.85 -7.24 20.40
C PRO A 36 1.95 -6.22 20.67
N ASP A 37 2.92 -6.23 19.77
CA ASP A 37 4.12 -5.41 19.84
C ASP A 37 3.71 -3.92 19.75
N LYS A 38 3.60 -3.25 20.90
CA LYS A 38 3.20 -1.85 21.01
C LYS A 38 4.13 -0.93 20.21
N ASN A 39 5.38 -1.31 20.08
CA ASN A 39 6.38 -0.56 19.30
C ASN A 39 6.04 -0.54 17.80
N LYS A 40 5.49 -1.62 17.27
CA LYS A 40 5.16 -1.72 15.84
C LYS A 40 3.93 -0.87 15.49
N SER A 41 2.97 -0.74 16.42
CA SER A 41 1.79 0.12 16.21
C SER A 41 2.12 1.60 16.29
N GLU A 42 3.00 2.02 17.20
CA GLU A 42 3.41 3.43 17.36
C GLU A 42 4.25 3.91 16.17
N ILE A 43 5.17 3.09 15.67
CA ILE A 43 5.96 3.39 14.46
C ILE A 43 5.03 3.51 13.25
N SER A 44 4.04 2.63 13.13
CA SER A 44 3.06 2.67 12.04
C SER A 44 2.21 3.94 12.07
N GLU A 45 1.72 4.36 13.24
CA GLU A 45 0.90 5.58 13.36
C GLU A 45 1.70 6.84 13.07
N ASN A 46 2.95 6.91 13.54
CA ASN A 46 3.84 8.02 13.25
C ASN A 46 4.16 8.10 11.74
N TYR A 47 4.40 6.97 11.09
CA TYR A 47 4.63 6.90 9.64
C TYR A 47 3.45 7.47 8.85
N PHE A 48 2.22 7.04 9.15
CA PHE A 48 1.02 7.54 8.49
C PHE A 48 0.76 9.02 8.76
N SER A 49 1.05 9.50 9.96
CA SER A 49 0.95 10.90 10.32
C SER A 49 1.91 11.78 9.50
N ILE A 50 3.17 11.37 9.41
CA ILE A 50 4.20 12.04 8.60
C ILE A 50 3.80 12.00 7.13
N LYS A 51 3.41 10.84 6.61
CA LYS A 51 2.96 10.68 5.22
C LYS A 51 1.84 11.66 4.88
N THR A 52 0.84 11.79 5.74
CA THR A 52 -0.28 12.72 5.54
C THR A 52 0.20 14.19 5.49
N VAL A 53 1.13 14.56 6.36
CA VAL A 53 1.71 15.93 6.37
C VAL A 53 2.44 16.23 5.07
N ILE A 54 3.20 15.27 4.55
CA ILE A 54 3.94 15.42 3.30
C ILE A 54 2.99 15.45 2.10
N LEU A 55 2.01 14.55 2.07
CA LEU A 55 1.02 14.47 1.02
C LEU A 55 0.23 15.79 0.88
N ASN A 56 -0.22 16.37 1.99
CA ASN A 56 -0.91 17.65 1.98
C ASN A 56 0.01 18.78 1.48
N ALA A 57 1.25 18.82 1.93
CA ALA A 57 2.22 19.82 1.48
C ALA A 57 2.57 19.67 -0.01
N LEU A 58 2.60 18.44 -0.52
CA LEU A 58 2.79 18.15 -1.95
C LEU A 58 1.60 18.64 -2.78
N ILE A 59 0.37 18.33 -2.36
CA ILE A 59 -0.85 18.78 -3.05
C ILE A 59 -0.90 20.32 -3.13
N ASP A 60 -0.44 21.01 -2.09
CA ASP A 60 -0.39 22.47 -2.07
C ASP A 60 0.73 23.05 -2.95
N ALA A 61 1.84 22.32 -3.11
CA ALA A 61 3.02 22.76 -3.84
C ALA A 61 3.00 22.43 -5.34
N ILE A 62 2.31 21.35 -5.73
CA ILE A 62 2.32 20.83 -7.10
C ILE A 62 1.09 21.30 -7.88
N ASP A 63 1.35 21.71 -9.12
CA ASP A 63 0.29 21.94 -10.10
C ASP A 63 -0.13 20.60 -10.72
N ILE A 64 -1.24 20.04 -10.20
CA ILE A 64 -1.79 18.73 -10.64
C ILE A 64 -2.09 18.75 -12.15
N VAL A 65 -2.47 19.89 -12.74
CA VAL A 65 -2.74 20.01 -14.17
C VAL A 65 -1.46 19.85 -15.01
N LYS A 66 -0.33 20.30 -14.48
CA LYS A 66 0.95 20.07 -15.13
C LYS A 66 1.39 18.63 -15.01
N LEU A 67 1.18 18.03 -13.84
CA LEU A 67 1.53 16.64 -13.56
C LEU A 67 0.80 15.66 -14.49
N ASP A 68 -0.49 15.89 -14.76
CA ASP A 68 -1.32 15.07 -15.67
C ASP A 68 -0.84 15.09 -17.12
N ARG A 69 -0.05 16.10 -17.53
CA ARG A 69 0.52 16.22 -18.87
C ARG A 69 1.88 15.54 -19.04
N LEU A 70 2.49 15.12 -17.95
CA LEU A 70 3.77 14.41 -17.95
C LEU A 70 3.54 12.92 -18.18
N ASP A 71 4.53 12.24 -18.72
CA ASP A 71 4.57 10.78 -18.71
C ASP A 71 4.77 10.28 -17.26
N ALA A 72 4.40 9.03 -17.00
CA ALA A 72 4.40 8.45 -15.65
C ALA A 72 5.79 8.47 -14.97
N VAL A 73 6.86 8.35 -15.75
CA VAL A 73 8.24 8.36 -15.22
C VAL A 73 8.60 9.77 -14.77
N THR A 74 8.44 10.74 -15.65
CA THR A 74 8.74 12.16 -15.37
C THR A 74 7.86 12.70 -14.23
N ALA A 75 6.57 12.34 -14.20
CA ALA A 75 5.67 12.72 -13.13
C ALA A 75 6.13 12.17 -11.76
N ARG A 76 6.62 10.91 -11.73
CA ARG A 76 7.17 10.30 -10.51
C ARG A 76 8.45 10.99 -10.04
N GLU A 77 9.35 11.34 -10.97
CA GLU A 77 10.58 12.08 -10.66
C GLU A 77 10.28 13.45 -10.08
N GLU A 78 9.38 14.22 -10.70
CA GLU A 78 8.95 15.53 -10.22
C GLU A 78 8.36 15.45 -8.80
N LEU A 79 7.49 14.46 -8.54
CA LEU A 79 6.93 14.23 -7.20
C LEU A 79 8.00 13.92 -6.16
N ARG A 80 8.98 13.08 -6.52
CA ARG A 80 10.08 12.72 -5.61
C ARG A 80 10.96 13.91 -5.28
N ASP A 81 11.25 14.76 -6.24
CA ASP A 81 12.06 15.96 -6.06
C ASP A 81 11.38 16.96 -5.12
N VAL A 82 10.11 17.26 -5.35
CA VAL A 82 9.34 18.15 -4.48
C VAL A 82 9.15 17.56 -3.07
N ALA A 83 8.92 16.26 -2.96
CA ALA A 83 8.79 15.59 -1.68
C ALA A 83 10.11 15.63 -0.88
N ASN A 84 11.26 15.42 -1.52
CA ASN A 84 12.57 15.55 -0.90
C ASN A 84 12.85 16.96 -0.37
N GLU A 85 12.41 17.98 -1.12
CA GLU A 85 12.48 19.37 -0.67
C GLU A 85 11.60 19.58 0.59
N ILE A 86 10.39 19.04 0.61
CA ILE A 86 9.47 19.10 1.76
C ILE A 86 10.08 18.38 2.97
N PHE A 87 10.72 17.22 2.83
CA PHE A 87 11.43 16.54 3.91
C PHE A 87 12.48 17.46 4.54
N SER A 88 13.26 18.13 3.70
CA SER A 88 14.31 19.07 4.14
C SER A 88 13.74 20.30 4.86
N VAL A 89 12.74 20.94 4.28
CA VAL A 89 12.12 22.16 4.83
C VAL A 89 11.39 21.88 6.15
N LYS A 90 10.72 20.74 6.26
CA LYS A 90 10.00 20.36 7.48
C LYS A 90 10.88 19.68 8.53
N ASN A 91 12.18 19.54 8.27
CA ASN A 91 13.12 18.84 9.16
C ASN A 91 12.62 17.45 9.62
N ILE A 92 12.06 16.70 8.70
CA ILE A 92 11.55 15.36 8.98
C ILE A 92 12.73 14.40 9.01
N VAL A 93 12.93 13.75 10.16
CA VAL A 93 14.01 12.79 10.36
C VAL A 93 13.47 11.38 10.13
N LEU A 94 13.88 10.80 9.02
CA LEU A 94 13.60 9.41 8.63
C LEU A 94 14.91 8.74 8.23
N SER A 95 15.00 7.43 8.41
CA SER A 95 16.08 6.66 7.79
C SER A 95 15.94 6.70 6.26
N MET A 96 17.05 6.44 5.54
CA MET A 96 17.02 6.38 4.07
C MET A 96 15.98 5.41 3.55
N ALA A 97 15.85 4.24 4.20
CA ALA A 97 14.87 3.22 3.81
C ALA A 97 13.42 3.68 4.03
N GLU A 98 13.13 4.35 5.15
CA GLU A 98 11.79 4.89 5.43
C GLU A 98 11.44 6.04 4.49
N GLN A 99 12.42 6.87 4.15
CA GLN A 99 12.23 7.97 3.20
C GLN A 99 11.90 7.44 1.79
N GLU A 100 12.66 6.46 1.29
CA GLU A 100 12.38 5.81 -0.01
C GLU A 100 11.02 5.13 -0.02
N GLN A 101 10.69 4.38 1.03
CA GLN A 101 9.38 3.73 1.17
C GLN A 101 8.25 4.76 1.13
N MET A 102 8.40 5.87 1.85
CA MET A 102 7.40 6.93 1.90
C MET A 102 7.22 7.64 0.57
N LEU A 103 8.32 7.88 -0.16
CA LEU A 103 8.28 8.45 -1.50
C LEU A 103 7.53 7.54 -2.47
N ASP A 104 7.80 6.24 -2.44
CA ASP A 104 7.09 5.27 -3.28
C ASP A 104 5.60 5.20 -2.93
N ASP A 105 5.25 5.15 -1.65
CA ASP A 105 3.87 5.15 -1.20
C ASP A 105 3.11 6.42 -1.63
N ILE A 106 3.74 7.60 -1.52
CA ILE A 106 3.15 8.88 -1.95
C ILE A 106 2.98 8.91 -3.48
N CYS A 107 3.98 8.47 -4.24
CA CYS A 107 3.87 8.39 -5.69
C CYS A 107 2.73 7.46 -6.11
N ASN A 108 2.58 6.32 -5.45
CA ASN A 108 1.49 5.39 -5.72
C ASN A 108 0.12 5.95 -5.35
N ASP A 109 0.03 6.75 -4.30
CA ASP A 109 -1.22 7.42 -3.90
C ASP A 109 -1.65 8.50 -4.91
N ILE A 110 -0.70 9.23 -5.49
CA ILE A 110 -0.98 10.35 -6.40
C ILE A 110 -1.11 9.90 -7.86
N LEU A 111 -0.23 9.02 -8.32
CA LEU A 111 -0.13 8.62 -9.74
C LEU A 111 -0.72 7.25 -10.04
N GLY A 112 -1.00 6.44 -9.02
CA GLY A 112 -1.42 5.07 -9.18
C GLY A 112 -2.69 4.72 -8.39
N PHE A 113 -2.77 3.46 -8.01
CA PHE A 113 -3.89 2.89 -7.23
C PHE A 113 -3.61 2.88 -5.72
N GLY A 114 -2.69 3.71 -5.25
CA GLY A 114 -2.35 3.86 -3.84
C GLY A 114 -1.95 2.54 -3.18
N PRO A 115 -2.59 2.17 -2.05
CA PRO A 115 -2.25 0.96 -1.31
C PRO A 115 -2.42 -0.35 -2.08
N LEU A 116 -3.08 -0.33 -3.24
CA LEU A 116 -3.27 -1.51 -4.08
C LEU A 116 -2.06 -1.82 -4.95
N GLU A 117 -1.19 -0.84 -5.22
CA GLU A 117 -0.04 -1.03 -6.12
C GLU A 117 0.83 -2.24 -5.75
N PRO A 118 1.21 -2.45 -4.47
CA PRO A 118 1.98 -3.62 -4.09
C PRO A 118 1.26 -4.95 -4.33
N LEU A 119 -0.08 -4.95 -4.28
CA LEU A 119 -0.87 -6.15 -4.55
C LEU A 119 -1.01 -6.40 -6.06
N LEU A 120 -1.18 -5.33 -6.84
CA LEU A 120 -1.26 -5.40 -8.31
C LEU A 120 0.06 -5.84 -8.95
N ALA A 121 1.18 -5.54 -8.31
CA ALA A 121 2.51 -5.98 -8.74
C ALA A 121 2.79 -7.47 -8.46
N ARG A 122 1.94 -8.14 -7.67
CA ARG A 122 2.09 -9.56 -7.34
C ARG A 122 1.42 -10.44 -8.38
N ASP A 123 2.19 -11.32 -8.95
CA ASP A 123 1.75 -12.29 -9.96
C ASP A 123 0.97 -13.50 -9.40
N ASP A 124 1.03 -13.72 -8.09
CA ASP A 124 0.38 -14.85 -7.40
C ASP A 124 -1.04 -14.53 -6.94
N ILE A 125 -1.48 -13.27 -7.07
CA ILE A 125 -2.83 -12.83 -6.71
C ILE A 125 -3.75 -13.00 -7.92
N ALA A 126 -4.81 -13.80 -7.75
CA ALA A 126 -5.84 -13.97 -8.76
C ALA A 126 -6.87 -12.84 -8.71
N ASP A 127 -7.37 -12.50 -7.53
CA ASP A 127 -8.39 -11.48 -7.32
C ASP A 127 -8.10 -10.61 -6.11
N ILE A 128 -8.45 -9.33 -6.20
CA ILE A 128 -8.43 -8.38 -5.08
C ILE A 128 -9.85 -7.90 -4.81
N MET A 129 -10.34 -8.13 -3.60
CA MET A 129 -11.70 -7.78 -3.18
C MET A 129 -11.64 -6.68 -2.11
N ILE A 130 -12.26 -5.55 -2.37
CA ILE A 130 -12.31 -4.41 -1.46
C ILE A 130 -13.73 -4.26 -0.94
N ASN A 131 -13.91 -4.41 0.37
CA ASN A 131 -15.22 -4.30 1.04
C ASN A 131 -15.32 -3.03 1.92
N GLY A 132 -14.50 -2.03 1.68
CA GLY A 132 -14.50 -0.76 2.42
C GLY A 132 -13.09 -0.27 2.73
N PRO A 133 -12.96 0.83 3.48
CA PRO A 133 -11.67 1.49 3.67
C PRO A 133 -10.66 0.69 4.52
N SER A 134 -11.12 -0.32 5.23
CA SER A 134 -10.30 -1.13 6.14
C SER A 134 -10.42 -2.63 5.93
N GLN A 135 -11.15 -3.06 4.90
CA GLN A 135 -11.37 -4.47 4.61
C GLN A 135 -11.04 -4.80 3.17
N ALA A 136 -9.92 -5.45 2.97
CA ALA A 136 -9.51 -6.00 1.69
C ALA A 136 -9.12 -7.48 1.84
N PHE A 137 -9.36 -8.23 0.79
CA PHE A 137 -9.03 -9.64 0.69
C PHE A 137 -8.36 -9.90 -0.65
N ILE A 138 -7.49 -10.88 -0.69
CA ILE A 138 -6.86 -11.36 -1.92
C ILE A 138 -7.17 -12.84 -2.11
N GLU A 139 -7.25 -13.27 -3.36
CA GLU A 139 -7.28 -14.68 -3.70
C GLU A 139 -5.90 -15.12 -4.20
N VAL A 140 -5.30 -16.06 -3.50
CA VAL A 140 -4.02 -16.67 -3.84
C VAL A 140 -4.18 -18.17 -3.91
N ASN A 141 -3.92 -18.78 -5.06
CA ASN A 141 -4.05 -20.23 -5.28
C ASN A 141 -5.43 -20.80 -4.88
N GLY A 142 -6.51 -20.06 -5.15
CA GLY A 142 -7.87 -20.46 -4.82
C GLY A 142 -8.25 -20.31 -3.35
N ARG A 143 -7.44 -19.60 -2.56
CA ARG A 143 -7.72 -19.28 -1.16
C ARG A 143 -7.88 -17.79 -0.97
N ILE A 144 -8.90 -17.41 -0.23
CA ILE A 144 -9.16 -16.01 0.12
C ILE A 144 -8.48 -15.71 1.45
N GLU A 145 -7.62 -14.70 1.43
CA GLU A 145 -6.87 -14.24 2.60
C GLU A 145 -7.13 -12.75 2.86
N PRO A 146 -7.32 -12.35 4.12
CA PRO A 146 -7.44 -10.94 4.46
C PRO A 146 -6.08 -10.24 4.33
N VAL A 147 -6.09 -9.00 3.83
CA VAL A 147 -4.91 -8.14 3.81
C VAL A 147 -5.18 -6.86 4.58
N SER A 148 -4.17 -6.43 5.33
CA SER A 148 -4.23 -5.15 6.05
C SER A 148 -3.86 -4.04 5.10
N LEU A 149 -4.88 -3.43 4.49
CA LEU A 149 -4.75 -2.20 3.71
C LEU A 149 -5.50 -1.08 4.43
N ARG A 150 -4.95 0.11 4.32
CA ARG A 150 -5.57 1.34 4.81
C ARG A 150 -5.64 2.34 3.67
N PHE A 151 -6.85 2.78 3.36
CA PHE A 151 -7.15 3.78 2.34
C PHE A 151 -7.38 5.14 2.99
#